data_6465b58e08902e5a8631ec431a2b071b
#
_entry.id   6465b58e08902e5a8631ec431a2b071b
#
_cell.length_a   1.000
_cell.length_b   1.000
_cell.length_c   1.000
_cell.angle_alpha   90.00
_cell.angle_beta   90.00
_cell.angle_gamma   90.00
#
_symmetry.space_group_name_H-M   'P 1'
#
loop_
_entity.id
_entity.type
_entity.pdbx_description
1 polymer ?
#
loop_
_entity_poly.entity_id
_entity_poly.type
_entity_poly.pdbx_seq_one_letter_code
_entity_poly.pdbx_strand_id
1 'polypeptide(L)'
;MAAGQDRAMPHPVLIIAHRGASGERPEHTMLSYQRAIDQGADYIEPDLVPTKDGVLVARHENNIADTTDVATHPEFAARKATKTIDGETMTGWFTEDFTLAELKTLRAKERLPQLRPGNAAFDGQADIPTFDEIIALAKRASAANGRMIGIYPETKHPSYFASIGLPTDARLVAALKAAGWDRADAPVFIQSFEVDNLKRLKAMTSVRLIQLMAATGAPADHAASSYAAMATPAGLRAVAAYAYGIGPDKAMILPAIPGAKPTALIADAHAAGLKVHPWTFRAENIFLSPDYRVPGTPATHGRIEDEIRAFIGYGVDGFFTDYPYKGASARASALAAAAERGKD
;
A
#
# COMPACT_ATOMS: atom_id res chain seq x y z
N MET A 1 -6.46 -1.33 47.92
CA MET A 1 -5.57 -0.52 47.05
C MET A 1 -5.64 -1.13 45.67
N ALA A 2 -6.44 -0.53 44.77
CA ALA A 2 -6.58 -0.98 43.38
C ALA A 2 -5.40 -0.46 42.63
N ALA A 3 -4.63 -1.36 42.00
CA ALA A 3 -3.55 -1.04 41.11
C ALA A 3 -4.13 -0.28 39.88
N GLY A 4 -3.73 0.98 39.70
CA GLY A 4 -4.05 1.76 38.51
C GLY A 4 -3.49 1.02 37.29
N GLN A 5 -4.37 0.64 36.37
CA GLN A 5 -3.98 0.24 35.04
C GLN A 5 -3.40 1.49 34.35
N ASP A 6 -2.10 1.52 34.18
CA ASP A 6 -1.43 2.41 33.25
C ASP A 6 -2.04 2.15 31.85
N ARG A 7 -3.00 2.99 31.46
CA ARG A 7 -3.48 3.03 30.08
C ARG A 7 -2.34 3.66 29.26
N ALA A 8 -1.51 2.80 28.68
CA ALA A 8 -0.57 3.22 27.65
C ALA A 8 -1.33 4.10 26.64
N MET A 9 -0.80 5.30 26.39
CA MET A 9 -1.32 6.18 25.35
C MET A 9 -1.41 5.36 24.06
N PRO A 10 -2.58 5.34 23.38
CA PRO A 10 -2.71 4.56 22.17
C PRO A 10 -1.65 5.06 21.17
N HIS A 11 -0.85 4.14 20.61
CA HIS A 11 0.05 4.48 19.51
C HIS A 11 -0.76 5.17 18.42
N PRO A 12 -0.28 6.28 17.83
CA PRO A 12 -1.05 6.97 16.81
C PRO A 12 -1.29 6.02 15.64
N VAL A 13 -2.56 5.94 15.19
CA VAL A 13 -2.95 5.17 14.00
C VAL A 13 -2.18 5.71 12.79
N LEU A 14 -1.47 4.83 12.06
CA LEU A 14 -0.60 5.24 10.96
C LEU A 14 -1.39 5.64 9.71
N ILE A 15 -0.96 6.70 9.05
CA ILE A 15 -1.45 7.12 7.74
C ILE A 15 -0.45 6.65 6.69
N ILE A 16 -0.86 5.70 5.86
CA ILE A 16 -0.04 5.11 4.80
C ILE A 16 -0.58 5.64 3.47
N ALA A 17 0.24 6.44 2.77
CA ALA A 17 -0.13 7.05 1.51
C ALA A 17 0.01 6.04 0.37
N HIS A 18 -1.11 5.44 -0.02
CA HIS A 18 -1.22 4.40 -1.03
C HIS A 18 -0.80 4.91 -2.41
N ARG A 19 0.38 4.50 -2.87
CA ARG A 19 1.04 4.99 -4.10
C ARG A 19 1.31 6.49 -4.08
N GLY A 20 1.48 7.06 -2.87
CA GLY A 20 1.53 8.48 -2.61
C GLY A 20 0.15 9.11 -2.39
N ALA A 21 -0.02 10.41 -2.70
CA ALA A 21 -1.31 11.09 -2.75
C ALA A 21 -1.98 10.83 -4.10
N SER A 22 -2.24 9.54 -4.40
CA SER A 22 -2.68 9.06 -5.71
C SER A 22 -4.09 9.54 -6.09
N GLY A 23 -4.87 10.03 -5.14
CA GLY A 23 -6.14 10.73 -5.40
C GLY A 23 -5.97 12.13 -6.01
N GLU A 24 -4.76 12.72 -5.98
CA GLU A 24 -4.49 14.08 -6.45
C GLU A 24 -3.34 14.18 -7.46
N ARG A 25 -2.57 13.12 -7.66
CA ARG A 25 -1.41 13.04 -8.58
C ARG A 25 -1.34 11.65 -9.19
N PRO A 26 -0.79 11.49 -10.39
CA PRO A 26 -0.54 10.16 -10.95
C PRO A 26 0.21 9.27 -9.98
N GLU A 27 -0.31 8.06 -9.75
CA GLU A 27 0.22 7.10 -8.78
C GLU A 27 1.70 6.77 -9.02
N HIS A 28 2.45 6.46 -7.95
CA HIS A 28 3.85 6.04 -8.02
C HIS A 28 4.76 7.04 -8.74
N THR A 29 4.57 8.32 -8.48
CA THR A 29 5.45 9.40 -8.95
C THR A 29 6.07 10.14 -7.77
N MET A 30 7.22 10.76 -7.99
CA MET A 30 7.82 11.63 -6.97
C MET A 30 6.90 12.80 -6.60
N LEU A 31 6.06 13.27 -7.55
CA LEU A 31 5.03 14.29 -7.29
C LEU A 31 3.97 13.77 -6.30
N SER A 32 3.52 12.52 -6.47
CA SER A 32 2.53 11.90 -5.59
C SER A 32 3.10 11.65 -4.19
N TYR A 33 4.33 11.16 -4.08
CA TYR A 33 4.98 10.92 -2.80
C TYR A 33 5.27 12.21 -2.03
N GLN A 34 5.81 13.25 -2.70
CA GLN A 34 6.04 14.54 -2.05
C GLN A 34 4.72 15.14 -1.57
N ARG A 35 3.68 15.11 -2.41
CA ARG A 35 2.35 15.59 -2.02
C ARG A 35 1.80 14.88 -0.79
N ALA A 36 2.00 13.57 -0.69
CA ALA A 36 1.59 12.78 0.48
C ALA A 36 2.32 13.20 1.75
N ILE A 37 3.62 13.43 1.66
CA ILE A 37 4.46 13.90 2.78
C ILE A 37 3.97 15.27 3.27
N ASP A 38 3.72 16.19 2.35
CA ASP A 38 3.21 17.55 2.65
C ASP A 38 1.83 17.51 3.31
N GLN A 39 1.04 16.48 3.05
CA GLN A 39 -0.29 16.25 3.61
C GLN A 39 -0.29 15.48 4.94
N GLY A 40 0.89 15.16 5.50
CA GLY A 40 1.01 14.55 6.81
C GLY A 40 0.96 13.02 6.83
N ALA A 41 1.20 12.34 5.71
CA ALA A 41 1.40 10.90 5.70
C ALA A 41 2.58 10.50 6.59
N ASP A 42 2.44 9.40 7.34
CA ASP A 42 3.53 8.83 8.15
C ASP A 42 4.42 7.92 7.30
N TYR A 43 3.82 7.23 6.33
CA TYR A 43 4.50 6.34 5.39
C TYR A 43 4.06 6.66 3.96
N ILE A 44 5.01 6.58 3.03
CA ILE A 44 4.73 6.53 1.58
C ILE A 44 4.86 5.07 1.12
N GLU A 45 3.93 4.63 0.30
CA GLU A 45 3.84 3.25 -0.13
C GLU A 45 4.16 3.12 -1.61
N PRO A 46 5.29 2.45 -1.97
CA PRO A 46 5.62 2.06 -3.33
C PRO A 46 5.35 0.57 -3.59
N ASP A 47 4.62 0.26 -4.65
CA ASP A 47 4.60 -1.07 -5.27
C ASP A 47 5.87 -1.24 -6.12
N LEU A 48 6.59 -2.34 -5.97
CA LEU A 48 7.89 -2.54 -6.61
C LEU A 48 7.88 -3.70 -7.61
N VAL A 49 8.33 -3.39 -8.80
CA VAL A 49 8.57 -4.34 -9.89
C VAL A 49 9.99 -4.14 -10.44
N PRO A 50 10.67 -5.19 -10.93
CA PRO A 50 12.02 -5.06 -11.51
C PRO A 50 11.96 -4.66 -12.98
N THR A 51 12.99 -3.94 -13.40
CA THR A 51 13.32 -3.72 -14.82
C THR A 51 14.07 -4.93 -15.40
N LYS A 52 14.30 -4.97 -16.71
CA LYS A 52 15.10 -5.98 -17.40
C LYS A 52 16.53 -6.11 -16.83
N ASP A 53 17.13 -5.00 -16.44
CA ASP A 53 18.46 -4.92 -15.81
C ASP A 53 18.41 -5.02 -14.27
N GLY A 54 17.23 -5.37 -13.71
CA GLY A 54 17.06 -5.77 -12.32
C GLY A 54 16.96 -4.62 -11.33
N VAL A 55 16.71 -3.39 -11.78
CA VAL A 55 16.47 -2.25 -10.87
C VAL A 55 15.02 -2.26 -10.43
N LEU A 56 14.76 -2.07 -9.13
CA LEU A 56 13.40 -1.94 -8.61
C LEU A 56 12.85 -0.54 -8.89
N VAL A 57 11.70 -0.49 -9.54
CA VAL A 57 10.95 0.74 -9.86
C VAL A 57 9.54 0.66 -9.28
N ALA A 58 8.94 1.84 -9.04
CA ALA A 58 7.60 1.89 -8.47
C ALA A 58 6.53 1.85 -9.56
N ARG A 59 5.78 0.75 -9.62
CA ARG A 59 4.55 0.55 -10.41
C ARG A 59 3.68 -0.53 -9.77
N HIS A 60 2.35 -0.29 -9.78
CA HIS A 60 1.39 -1.27 -9.24
C HIS A 60 1.42 -2.58 -10.01
N GLU A 61 1.39 -2.47 -11.33
CA GLU A 61 1.55 -3.60 -12.24
C GLU A 61 2.84 -3.45 -13.03
N ASN A 62 3.44 -4.57 -13.40
CA ASN A 62 4.55 -4.56 -14.37
C ASN A 62 4.07 -4.21 -15.79
N ASN A 63 2.78 -4.35 -16.11
CA ASN A 63 2.17 -3.80 -17.32
C ASN A 63 1.98 -2.28 -17.17
N ILE A 64 2.77 -1.51 -17.92
CA ILE A 64 2.82 -0.04 -17.83
C ILE A 64 1.94 0.69 -18.84
N ALA A 65 1.09 -0.02 -19.59
CA ALA A 65 0.26 0.55 -20.65
C ALA A 65 -0.69 1.66 -20.15
N ASP A 66 -1.30 1.44 -18.99
CA ASP A 66 -2.33 2.34 -18.46
C ASP A 66 -1.78 3.46 -17.57
N THR A 67 -0.55 3.32 -17.08
CA THR A 67 0.07 4.27 -16.15
C THR A 67 1.21 5.08 -16.74
N THR A 68 1.53 4.87 -18.03
CA THR A 68 2.57 5.61 -18.74
C THR A 68 2.15 5.96 -20.18
N ASP A 69 2.93 6.80 -20.82
CA ASP A 69 2.78 7.19 -22.23
C ASP A 69 3.43 6.20 -23.20
N VAL A 70 3.84 5.01 -22.79
CA VAL A 70 4.58 4.02 -23.59
C VAL A 70 3.94 3.73 -24.95
N ALA A 71 2.61 3.75 -25.04
CA ALA A 71 1.88 3.53 -26.28
C ALA A 71 2.11 4.63 -27.36
N THR A 72 2.63 5.79 -26.96
CA THR A 72 2.96 6.90 -27.88
C THR A 72 4.42 6.87 -28.36
N HIS A 73 5.20 5.87 -27.92
CA HIS A 73 6.60 5.68 -28.23
C HIS A 73 6.77 4.65 -29.35
N PRO A 74 6.95 5.06 -30.64
CA PRO A 74 7.03 4.12 -31.76
C PRO A 74 8.21 3.16 -31.67
N GLU A 75 9.31 3.58 -31.03
CA GLU A 75 10.50 2.74 -30.78
C GLU A 75 10.19 1.52 -29.89
N PHE A 76 9.13 1.58 -29.09
CA PHE A 76 8.71 0.50 -28.20
C PHE A 76 7.51 -0.29 -28.73
N ALA A 77 6.96 0.06 -29.89
CA ALA A 77 5.76 -0.59 -30.43
C ALA A 77 5.93 -2.12 -30.58
N ALA A 78 7.10 -2.58 -31.04
CA ALA A 78 7.41 -3.99 -31.23
C ALA A 78 7.57 -4.80 -29.91
N ARG A 79 7.65 -4.13 -28.75
CA ARG A 79 7.74 -4.77 -27.42
C ARG A 79 6.38 -5.07 -26.79
N LYS A 80 5.29 -4.65 -27.43
CA LYS A 80 3.94 -5.00 -26.97
C LYS A 80 3.79 -6.53 -27.00
N ALA A 81 3.47 -7.12 -25.86
CA ALA A 81 3.41 -8.58 -25.70
C ALA A 81 2.15 -9.00 -24.91
N THR A 82 1.81 -10.27 -25.00
CA THR A 82 0.80 -10.89 -24.14
C THR A 82 1.51 -11.83 -23.17
N LYS A 83 1.28 -11.63 -21.87
CA LYS A 83 1.87 -12.45 -20.80
C LYS A 83 0.78 -12.94 -19.86
N THR A 84 1.02 -14.08 -19.21
CA THR A 84 0.19 -14.59 -18.11
C THR A 84 0.98 -14.42 -16.81
N ILE A 85 0.41 -13.69 -15.87
CA ILE A 85 1.02 -13.33 -14.59
C ILE A 85 0.00 -13.65 -13.50
N ASP A 86 0.37 -14.46 -12.53
CA ASP A 86 -0.51 -14.93 -11.43
C ASP A 86 -1.86 -15.50 -11.92
N GLY A 87 -1.86 -16.16 -13.09
CA GLY A 87 -3.05 -16.73 -13.71
C GLY A 87 -3.86 -15.77 -14.59
N GLU A 88 -3.55 -14.49 -14.59
CA GLU A 88 -4.22 -13.45 -15.40
C GLU A 88 -3.46 -13.20 -16.71
N THR A 89 -4.16 -13.27 -17.84
CA THR A 89 -3.56 -12.98 -19.16
C THR A 89 -3.82 -11.54 -19.56
N MET A 90 -2.75 -10.78 -19.80
CA MET A 90 -2.81 -9.38 -20.16
C MET A 90 -1.90 -9.03 -21.34
N THR A 91 -2.30 -8.02 -22.11
CA THR A 91 -1.53 -7.52 -23.25
C THR A 91 -1.10 -6.09 -23.00
N GLY A 92 0.19 -5.79 -23.18
CA GLY A 92 0.73 -4.46 -22.95
C GLY A 92 2.24 -4.41 -23.08
N TRP A 93 2.86 -3.50 -22.35
CA TRP A 93 4.31 -3.34 -22.23
C TRP A 93 4.70 -3.61 -20.78
N PHE A 94 5.74 -4.42 -20.55
CA PHE A 94 6.05 -4.93 -19.22
C PHE A 94 7.43 -4.44 -18.77
N THR A 95 7.57 -4.02 -17.52
CA THR A 95 8.80 -3.42 -16.99
C THR A 95 10.03 -4.29 -17.17
N GLU A 96 9.91 -5.60 -17.07
CA GLU A 96 10.98 -6.57 -17.25
C GLU A 96 11.48 -6.71 -18.70
N ASP A 97 10.79 -6.08 -19.66
CA ASP A 97 11.23 -6.01 -21.05
C ASP A 97 12.03 -4.74 -21.36
N PHE A 98 12.15 -3.81 -20.39
CA PHE A 98 12.80 -2.51 -20.50
C PHE A 98 13.96 -2.38 -19.52
N THR A 99 15.06 -1.81 -19.94
CA THR A 99 16.10 -1.33 -19.03
C THR A 99 15.62 -0.10 -18.26
N LEU A 100 16.28 0.22 -17.14
CA LEU A 100 15.97 1.45 -16.40
C LEU A 100 16.11 2.69 -17.29
N ALA A 101 17.17 2.76 -18.11
CA ALA A 101 17.41 3.88 -19.01
C ALA A 101 16.24 4.12 -19.97
N GLU A 102 15.65 3.05 -20.52
CA GLU A 102 14.48 3.12 -21.38
C GLU A 102 13.23 3.54 -20.59
N LEU A 103 12.96 2.96 -19.42
CA LEU A 103 11.82 3.36 -18.59
C LEU A 103 11.89 4.83 -18.16
N LYS A 104 13.06 5.39 -17.95
CA LYS A 104 13.26 6.81 -17.60
C LYS A 104 12.92 7.77 -18.77
N THR A 105 12.79 7.28 -19.99
CA THR A 105 12.30 8.10 -21.13
C THR A 105 10.78 8.28 -21.11
N LEU A 106 10.05 7.37 -20.46
CA LEU A 106 8.59 7.39 -20.36
C LEU A 106 8.11 8.40 -19.30
N ARG A 107 6.85 8.79 -19.44
CA ARG A 107 6.17 9.69 -18.51
C ARG A 107 4.93 9.02 -17.92
N ALA A 108 4.74 9.24 -16.63
CA ALA A 108 3.57 8.76 -15.92
C ALA A 108 2.31 9.53 -16.32
N LYS A 109 1.17 8.83 -16.30
CA LYS A 109 -0.16 9.40 -16.49
C LYS A 109 -1.15 8.85 -15.48
N GLU A 110 -2.28 9.54 -15.30
CA GLU A 110 -3.38 9.09 -14.45
C GLU A 110 -4.02 7.82 -15.04
N ARG A 111 -4.20 6.81 -14.19
CA ARG A 111 -4.79 5.52 -14.55
C ARG A 111 -6.32 5.55 -14.61
N LEU A 112 -6.94 6.42 -13.81
CA LEU A 112 -8.39 6.53 -13.65
C LEU A 112 -8.91 7.93 -14.03
N PRO A 113 -8.61 8.46 -15.23
CA PRO A 113 -8.91 9.86 -15.59
C PRO A 113 -10.40 10.18 -15.55
N GLN A 114 -11.28 9.17 -15.74
CA GLN A 114 -12.73 9.32 -15.65
C GLN A 114 -13.24 9.53 -14.21
N LEU A 115 -12.48 9.08 -13.21
CA LEU A 115 -12.77 9.28 -11.79
C LEU A 115 -11.98 10.47 -11.22
N ARG A 116 -10.79 10.73 -11.77
CA ARG A 116 -9.80 11.71 -11.27
C ARG A 116 -9.35 12.67 -12.38
N PRO A 117 -10.27 13.40 -13.04
CA PRO A 117 -9.91 14.25 -14.18
C PRO A 117 -8.88 15.34 -13.81
N GLY A 118 -8.85 15.80 -12.56
CA GLY A 118 -7.86 16.76 -12.07
C GLY A 118 -6.43 16.23 -12.08
N ASN A 119 -6.23 14.90 -11.97
CA ASN A 119 -4.90 14.30 -11.99
C ASN A 119 -4.30 14.30 -13.40
N ALA A 120 -5.12 14.23 -14.45
CA ALA A 120 -4.66 14.27 -15.84
C ALA A 120 -3.90 15.58 -16.18
N ALA A 121 -4.09 16.65 -15.40
CA ALA A 121 -3.28 17.86 -15.55
C ALA A 121 -1.79 17.65 -15.24
N PHE A 122 -1.45 16.54 -14.57
CA PHE A 122 -0.06 16.16 -14.22
C PHE A 122 0.50 15.06 -15.11
N ASP A 123 -0.26 14.59 -16.12
CA ASP A 123 0.22 13.62 -17.11
C ASP A 123 1.45 14.17 -17.84
N GLY A 124 2.45 13.33 -18.06
CA GLY A 124 3.67 13.70 -18.73
C GLY A 124 4.69 14.50 -17.88
N GLN A 125 4.35 14.87 -16.63
CA GLN A 125 5.22 15.73 -15.79
C GLN A 125 6.19 14.94 -14.89
N ALA A 126 6.05 13.63 -14.77
CA ALA A 126 6.92 12.79 -13.94
C ALA A 126 7.38 11.54 -14.69
N ASP A 127 8.59 11.10 -14.40
CA ASP A 127 9.10 9.80 -14.82
C ASP A 127 8.73 8.68 -13.81
N ILE A 128 9.20 7.46 -14.09
CA ILE A 128 9.04 6.29 -13.22
C ILE A 128 10.18 6.31 -12.17
N PRO A 129 9.89 6.46 -10.85
CA PRO A 129 10.94 6.49 -9.85
C PRO A 129 11.48 5.10 -9.53
N THR A 130 12.78 5.04 -9.22
CA THR A 130 13.41 3.86 -8.62
C THR A 130 13.13 3.79 -7.12
N PHE A 131 13.30 2.60 -6.54
CA PHE A 131 13.17 2.43 -5.09
C PHE A 131 14.21 3.26 -4.32
N ASP A 132 15.43 3.37 -4.83
CA ASP A 132 16.49 4.18 -4.22
C ASP A 132 16.14 5.67 -4.20
N GLU A 133 15.53 6.20 -5.26
CA GLU A 133 15.05 7.59 -5.31
C GLU A 133 13.96 7.84 -4.26
N ILE A 134 13.06 6.87 -4.04
CA ILE A 134 11.98 6.95 -3.04
C ILE A 134 12.58 6.92 -1.61
N ILE A 135 13.52 6.03 -1.34
CA ILE A 135 14.25 5.99 -0.06
C ILE A 135 14.95 7.34 0.20
N ALA A 136 15.62 7.88 -0.82
CA ALA A 136 16.30 9.16 -0.72
C ALA A 136 15.31 10.32 -0.45
N LEU A 137 14.14 10.31 -1.07
CA LEU A 137 13.06 11.27 -0.79
C LEU A 137 12.62 11.19 0.68
N ALA A 138 12.29 9.99 1.18
CA ALA A 138 11.81 9.80 2.54
C ALA A 138 12.85 10.28 3.58
N LYS A 139 14.13 10.01 3.35
CA LYS A 139 15.23 10.49 4.21
C LYS A 139 15.37 12.02 4.20
N ARG A 140 15.38 12.63 3.02
CA ARG A 140 15.47 14.11 2.89
C ARG A 140 14.28 14.78 3.55
N ALA A 141 13.07 14.25 3.29
CA ALA A 141 11.85 14.79 3.88
C ALA A 141 11.82 14.63 5.41
N SER A 142 12.30 13.50 5.93
CA SER A 142 12.42 13.31 7.39
C SER A 142 13.32 14.37 8.03
N ALA A 143 14.48 14.64 7.42
CA ALA A 143 15.40 15.66 7.91
C ALA A 143 14.82 17.08 7.82
N ALA A 144 14.13 17.40 6.72
CA ALA A 144 13.55 18.73 6.48
C ALA A 144 12.35 19.03 7.40
N ASN A 145 11.51 18.02 7.69
CA ASN A 145 10.28 18.21 8.45
C ASN A 145 10.42 17.96 9.96
N GLY A 146 11.59 17.50 10.44
CA GLY A 146 11.79 17.14 11.84
C GLY A 146 10.90 15.98 12.34
N ARG A 147 10.29 15.21 11.43
CA ARG A 147 9.50 14.01 11.72
C ARG A 147 9.91 12.86 10.81
N MET A 148 9.83 11.63 11.31
CA MET A 148 10.15 10.44 10.52
C MET A 148 9.11 10.24 9.42
N ILE A 149 9.57 10.09 8.18
CA ILE A 149 8.80 9.62 7.03
C ILE A 149 9.26 8.20 6.74
N GLY A 150 8.35 7.25 6.89
CA GLY A 150 8.64 5.85 6.59
C GLY A 150 8.31 5.47 5.15
N ILE A 151 8.74 4.27 4.76
CA ILE A 151 8.38 3.64 3.49
C ILE A 151 7.69 2.30 3.74
N TYR A 152 6.78 1.94 2.85
CA TYR A 152 5.97 0.73 2.98
C TYR A 152 5.95 -0.07 1.66
N PRO A 153 7.13 -0.56 1.18
CA PRO A 153 7.22 -1.20 -0.13
C PRO A 153 6.45 -2.53 -0.20
N GLU A 154 5.73 -2.73 -1.32
CA GLU A 154 5.15 -4.00 -1.72
C GLU A 154 6.05 -4.69 -2.75
N THR A 155 6.30 -5.99 -2.59
CA THR A 155 6.84 -6.83 -3.65
C THR A 155 5.69 -7.35 -4.52
N LYS A 156 5.58 -6.84 -5.75
CA LYS A 156 4.57 -7.29 -6.72
C LYS A 156 5.02 -8.57 -7.41
N HIS A 157 4.08 -9.51 -7.58
CA HIS A 157 4.29 -10.76 -8.35
C HIS A 157 5.62 -11.48 -8.07
N PRO A 158 6.06 -11.65 -6.79
CA PRO A 158 7.42 -12.13 -6.51
C PRO A 158 7.70 -13.53 -7.06
N SER A 159 6.73 -14.44 -7.10
CA SER A 159 6.87 -15.76 -7.69
C SER A 159 7.05 -15.71 -9.21
N TYR A 160 6.28 -14.84 -9.89
CA TYR A 160 6.43 -14.60 -11.32
C TYR A 160 7.83 -14.07 -11.63
N PHE A 161 8.28 -13.03 -10.97
CA PHE A 161 9.60 -12.45 -11.20
C PHE A 161 10.74 -13.42 -10.87
N ALA A 162 10.60 -14.23 -9.82
CA ALA A 162 11.57 -15.29 -9.53
C ALA A 162 11.64 -16.33 -10.66
N SER A 163 10.50 -16.69 -11.27
CA SER A 163 10.43 -17.68 -12.35
C SER A 163 11.16 -17.25 -13.63
N ILE A 164 11.27 -15.93 -13.85
CA ILE A 164 11.98 -15.35 -15.02
C ILE A 164 13.39 -14.84 -14.69
N GLY A 165 13.94 -15.20 -13.50
CA GLY A 165 15.30 -14.83 -13.10
C GLY A 165 15.47 -13.39 -12.58
N LEU A 166 14.38 -12.71 -12.23
CA LEU A 166 14.36 -11.35 -11.70
C LEU A 166 13.81 -11.28 -10.25
N PRO A 167 14.27 -12.11 -9.29
CA PRO A 167 13.74 -12.15 -7.94
C PRO A 167 13.85 -10.75 -7.28
N THR A 168 12.77 -10.32 -6.60
CA THR A 168 12.67 -9.00 -5.96
C THR A 168 13.27 -8.96 -4.55
N ASP A 169 13.22 -10.10 -3.83
CA ASP A 169 13.55 -10.22 -2.41
C ASP A 169 14.96 -9.69 -2.08
N ALA A 170 15.99 -10.24 -2.75
CA ALA A 170 17.38 -9.89 -2.49
C ALA A 170 17.69 -8.43 -2.87
N ARG A 171 17.07 -7.93 -3.95
CA ARG A 171 17.25 -6.55 -4.42
C ARG A 171 16.67 -5.55 -3.43
N LEU A 172 15.46 -5.83 -2.92
CA LEU A 172 14.80 -4.99 -1.92
C LEU A 172 15.63 -4.94 -0.62
N VAL A 173 16.05 -6.09 -0.12
CA VAL A 173 16.87 -6.15 1.10
C VAL A 173 18.23 -5.48 0.90
N ALA A 174 18.86 -5.61 -0.26
CA ALA A 174 20.12 -4.93 -0.58
C ALA A 174 19.98 -3.40 -0.57
N ALA A 175 18.89 -2.85 -1.16
CA ALA A 175 18.60 -1.42 -1.13
C ALA A 175 18.38 -0.92 0.30
N LEU A 176 17.64 -1.66 1.12
CA LEU A 176 17.42 -1.31 2.53
C LEU A 176 18.72 -1.36 3.35
N LYS A 177 19.61 -2.35 3.12
CA LYS A 177 20.94 -2.41 3.72
C LYS A 177 21.80 -1.23 3.34
N ALA A 178 21.87 -0.90 2.05
CA ALA A 178 22.60 0.27 1.56
C ALA A 178 22.07 1.59 2.17
N ALA A 179 20.77 1.65 2.42
CA ALA A 179 20.12 2.76 3.09
C ALA A 179 20.33 2.80 4.62
N GLY A 180 20.85 1.73 5.25
CA GLY A 180 20.93 1.62 6.71
C GLY A 180 19.55 1.36 7.36
N TRP A 181 18.58 0.85 6.60
CA TRP A 181 17.21 0.61 7.05
C TRP A 181 16.86 -0.88 7.17
N ASP A 182 17.83 -1.79 7.05
CA ASP A 182 17.65 -3.22 7.31
C ASP A 182 17.79 -3.54 8.81
N ARG A 183 16.81 -3.11 9.60
CA ARG A 183 16.74 -3.34 11.06
C ARG A 183 15.30 -3.28 11.54
N ALA A 184 14.98 -3.94 12.67
CA ALA A 184 13.62 -4.11 13.19
C ALA A 184 12.91 -2.78 13.54
N ASP A 185 13.68 -1.77 13.97
CA ASP A 185 13.17 -0.45 14.34
C ASP A 185 13.24 0.59 13.20
N ALA A 186 13.65 0.18 12.00
CA ALA A 186 13.65 1.05 10.83
C ALA A 186 12.23 1.54 10.52
N PRO A 187 12.09 2.75 9.94
CA PRO A 187 10.79 3.25 9.51
C PRO A 187 10.34 2.57 8.20
N VAL A 188 10.29 1.24 8.23
CA VAL A 188 9.99 0.40 7.07
C VAL A 188 9.03 -0.70 7.46
N PHE A 189 8.04 -0.94 6.61
CA PHE A 189 7.27 -2.16 6.54
C PHE A 189 7.42 -2.73 5.13
N ILE A 190 7.62 -4.03 5.00
CA ILE A 190 7.60 -4.72 3.69
C ILE A 190 6.31 -5.52 3.64
N GLN A 191 5.58 -5.41 2.53
CA GLN A 191 4.31 -6.12 2.34
C GLN A 191 4.32 -7.00 1.09
N SER A 192 3.51 -8.05 1.13
CA SER A 192 3.27 -8.95 0.00
C SER A 192 1.96 -9.69 0.16
N PHE A 193 1.33 -10.03 -0.97
CA PHE A 193 0.21 -10.98 -1.01
C PHE A 193 0.68 -12.44 -0.91
N GLU A 194 1.92 -12.74 -1.32
CA GLU A 194 2.47 -14.09 -1.33
C GLU A 194 3.12 -14.44 0.01
N VAL A 195 2.72 -15.60 0.55
CA VAL A 195 3.15 -16.11 1.85
C VAL A 195 4.62 -16.54 1.83
N ASP A 196 5.04 -17.27 0.81
CA ASP A 196 6.40 -17.81 0.73
C ASP A 196 7.42 -16.71 0.45
N ASN A 197 7.01 -15.63 -0.24
CA ASN A 197 7.82 -14.42 -0.37
C ASN A 197 8.14 -13.82 1.02
N LEU A 198 7.12 -13.63 1.87
CA LEU A 198 7.31 -13.08 3.22
C LEU A 198 8.15 -14.02 4.11
N LYS A 199 7.98 -15.34 4.01
CA LYS A 199 8.81 -16.30 4.75
C LYS A 199 10.29 -16.23 4.30
N ARG A 200 10.56 -16.09 2.99
CA ARG A 200 11.93 -15.87 2.49
C ARG A 200 12.51 -14.55 3.02
N LEU A 201 11.74 -13.46 2.94
CA LEU A 201 12.14 -12.16 3.50
C LEU A 201 12.40 -12.24 5.00
N LYS A 202 11.59 -12.97 5.77
CA LYS A 202 11.80 -13.18 7.22
C LYS A 202 13.17 -13.80 7.55
N ALA A 203 13.69 -14.63 6.65
CA ALA A 203 15.03 -15.22 6.80
C ALA A 203 16.16 -14.26 6.37
N MET A 204 15.87 -13.18 5.64
CA MET A 204 16.85 -12.27 5.04
C MET A 204 16.97 -10.93 5.77
N THR A 205 15.92 -10.50 6.47
CA THR A 205 15.83 -9.18 7.11
C THR A 205 15.11 -9.24 8.45
N SER A 206 15.39 -8.29 9.33
CA SER A 206 14.64 -8.06 10.57
C SER A 206 13.55 -6.98 10.43
N VAL A 207 13.38 -6.39 9.25
CA VAL A 207 12.34 -5.41 8.97
C VAL A 207 10.95 -6.02 9.17
N ARG A 208 10.01 -5.20 9.65
CA ARG A 208 8.62 -5.62 9.89
C ARG A 208 7.92 -6.02 8.60
N LEU A 209 7.33 -7.21 8.58
CA LEU A 209 6.65 -7.79 7.42
C LEU A 209 5.13 -7.75 7.60
N ILE A 210 4.39 -7.49 6.53
CA ILE A 210 2.93 -7.42 6.53
C ILE A 210 2.37 -8.37 5.47
N GLN A 211 1.48 -9.25 5.90
CA GLN A 211 0.74 -10.13 5.01
C GLN A 211 -0.48 -9.41 4.45
N LEU A 212 -0.49 -9.14 3.15
CA LEU A 212 -1.67 -8.61 2.47
C LEU A 212 -2.72 -9.71 2.24
N MET A 213 -3.98 -9.34 2.36
CA MET A 213 -5.13 -10.24 2.15
C MET A 213 -6.22 -9.55 1.33
N ALA A 214 -6.59 -10.12 0.20
CA ALA A 214 -7.73 -9.67 -0.58
C ALA A 214 -9.05 -10.22 0.02
N ALA A 215 -10.17 -9.56 -0.28
CA ALA A 215 -11.49 -9.97 0.20
C ALA A 215 -11.92 -11.36 -0.33
N THR A 216 -11.36 -11.79 -1.46
CA THR A 216 -11.62 -13.08 -2.11
C THR A 216 -10.33 -13.68 -2.68
N GLY A 217 -10.37 -14.94 -3.10
CA GLY A 217 -9.24 -15.62 -3.73
C GLY A 217 -8.21 -16.17 -2.74
N ALA A 218 -7.02 -16.42 -3.24
CA ALA A 218 -5.90 -17.02 -2.53
C ALA A 218 -4.57 -16.38 -2.98
N PRO A 219 -3.47 -16.52 -2.19
CA PRO A 219 -2.14 -16.12 -2.63
C PRO A 219 -1.71 -16.82 -3.93
N ALA A 220 -1.05 -16.08 -4.84
CA ALA A 220 -0.61 -16.60 -6.14
C ALA A 220 0.43 -17.73 -6.02
N ASP A 221 1.19 -17.78 -4.94
CA ASP A 221 2.14 -18.84 -4.62
C ASP A 221 1.47 -20.14 -4.10
N HIS A 222 0.13 -20.15 -3.98
CA HIS A 222 -0.66 -21.30 -3.50
C HIS A 222 -0.26 -21.81 -2.11
N ALA A 223 0.46 -21.04 -1.30
CA ALA A 223 0.90 -21.43 0.05
C ALA A 223 -0.24 -21.42 1.08
N ALA A 224 -1.40 -20.89 0.73
CA ALA A 224 -2.64 -20.96 1.50
C ALA A 224 -3.84 -21.22 0.57
N SER A 225 -4.87 -21.90 1.07
CA SER A 225 -6.05 -22.27 0.28
C SER A 225 -6.94 -21.06 -0.08
N SER A 226 -6.95 -20.03 0.77
CA SER A 226 -7.65 -18.77 0.52
C SER A 226 -7.25 -17.70 1.55
N TYR A 227 -7.46 -16.42 1.21
CA TYR A 227 -7.32 -15.32 2.18
C TYR A 227 -8.34 -15.43 3.33
N ALA A 228 -9.53 -15.95 3.06
CA ALA A 228 -10.53 -16.21 4.10
C ALA A 228 -10.04 -17.24 5.14
N ALA A 229 -9.35 -18.30 4.70
CA ALA A 229 -8.74 -19.28 5.60
C ALA A 229 -7.61 -18.65 6.44
N MET A 230 -6.81 -17.76 5.88
CA MET A 230 -5.76 -17.03 6.57
C MET A 230 -6.31 -16.06 7.62
N ALA A 231 -7.52 -15.51 7.40
CA ALA A 231 -8.20 -14.57 8.31
C ALA A 231 -8.92 -15.26 9.48
N THR A 232 -8.92 -16.59 9.56
CA THR A 232 -9.44 -17.30 10.76
C THR A 232 -8.48 -17.18 11.95
N PRO A 233 -8.93 -17.36 13.22
CA PRO A 233 -8.02 -17.33 14.37
C PRO A 233 -6.85 -18.31 14.26
N ALA A 234 -7.02 -19.46 13.62
CA ALA A 234 -5.93 -20.41 13.36
C ALA A 234 -4.97 -19.91 12.28
N GLY A 235 -5.52 -19.37 11.17
CA GLY A 235 -4.75 -18.77 10.09
C GLY A 235 -3.93 -17.56 10.56
N LEU A 236 -4.52 -16.67 11.35
CA LEU A 236 -3.83 -15.51 11.93
C LEU A 236 -2.67 -15.90 12.83
N ARG A 237 -2.81 -16.96 13.67
CA ARG A 237 -1.68 -17.51 14.42
C ARG A 237 -0.55 -18.04 13.52
N ALA A 238 -0.91 -18.65 12.38
CA ALA A 238 0.10 -19.10 11.40
C ALA A 238 0.80 -17.90 10.73
N VAL A 239 0.07 -16.82 10.41
CA VAL A 239 0.64 -15.57 9.89
C VAL A 239 1.57 -14.90 10.89
N ALA A 240 1.22 -14.89 12.17
CA ALA A 240 2.04 -14.31 13.25
C ALA A 240 3.43 -14.97 13.41
N ALA A 241 3.62 -16.17 12.87
CA ALA A 241 4.93 -16.84 12.88
C ALA A 241 5.97 -16.15 11.98
N TYR A 242 5.53 -15.41 10.95
CA TYR A 242 6.43 -14.76 9.99
C TYR A 242 6.15 -13.27 9.78
N ALA A 243 4.96 -12.76 10.07
CA ALA A 243 4.57 -11.38 9.84
C ALA A 243 4.40 -10.61 11.16
N TYR A 244 4.63 -9.30 11.10
CA TYR A 244 4.35 -8.34 12.16
C TYR A 244 2.87 -7.94 12.21
N GLY A 245 2.20 -7.98 11.06
CA GLY A 245 0.80 -7.58 10.94
C GLY A 245 0.17 -8.07 9.64
N ILE A 246 -1.08 -7.74 9.48
CA ILE A 246 -1.87 -8.00 8.27
C ILE A 246 -2.31 -6.68 7.63
N GLY A 247 -2.38 -6.68 6.27
CA GLY A 247 -3.01 -5.64 5.46
C GLY A 247 -4.24 -6.23 4.76
N PRO A 248 -5.40 -6.30 5.41
CA PRO A 248 -6.60 -6.84 4.79
C PRO A 248 -7.30 -5.80 3.90
N ASP A 249 -7.98 -6.27 2.84
CA ASP A 249 -9.01 -5.46 2.21
C ASP A 249 -10.00 -4.99 3.27
N LYS A 250 -10.38 -3.71 3.23
CA LYS A 250 -11.31 -3.12 4.21
C LYS A 250 -12.66 -3.84 4.27
N ALA A 251 -13.11 -4.49 3.16
CA ALA A 251 -14.33 -5.27 3.13
C ALA A 251 -14.27 -6.55 3.98
N MET A 252 -13.08 -7.04 4.33
CA MET A 252 -12.93 -8.15 5.29
C MET A 252 -13.21 -7.70 6.74
N ILE A 253 -13.08 -6.41 7.02
CA ILE A 253 -13.40 -5.80 8.32
C ILE A 253 -14.85 -5.30 8.33
N LEU A 254 -15.25 -4.50 7.34
CA LEU A 254 -16.61 -4.01 7.18
C LEU A 254 -17.16 -4.46 5.83
N PRO A 255 -18.01 -5.51 5.78
CA PRO A 255 -18.58 -6.01 4.53
C PRO A 255 -19.26 -4.91 3.72
N ALA A 256 -19.11 -4.94 2.40
CA ALA A 256 -19.60 -3.91 1.49
C ALA A 256 -21.11 -4.01 1.22
N ILE A 257 -21.91 -4.16 2.30
CA ILE A 257 -23.37 -4.16 2.28
C ILE A 257 -23.92 -3.07 3.22
N PRO A 258 -25.06 -2.43 2.90
CA PRO A 258 -25.65 -1.39 3.75
C PRO A 258 -25.93 -1.89 5.16
N GLY A 259 -25.60 -1.10 6.17
CA GLY A 259 -25.85 -1.41 7.59
C GLY A 259 -24.99 -2.56 8.15
N ALA A 260 -23.92 -2.97 7.47
CA ALA A 260 -23.01 -4.02 7.94
C ALA A 260 -22.42 -3.68 9.30
N LYS A 261 -22.14 -4.73 10.08
CA LYS A 261 -21.35 -4.63 11.30
C LYS A 261 -19.92 -5.08 11.04
N PRO A 262 -18.92 -4.54 11.76
CA PRO A 262 -17.56 -5.01 11.63
C PRO A 262 -17.45 -6.49 12.04
N THR A 263 -16.59 -7.22 11.33
CA THR A 263 -16.23 -8.62 11.66
C THR A 263 -15.32 -8.66 12.91
N ALA A 264 -15.03 -9.86 13.40
CA ALA A 264 -14.09 -10.06 14.49
C ALA A 264 -12.60 -9.94 14.06
N LEU A 265 -12.30 -9.72 12.79
CA LEU A 265 -10.94 -9.83 12.23
C LEU A 265 -9.89 -9.00 12.99
N ILE A 266 -10.22 -7.76 13.39
CA ILE A 266 -9.27 -6.91 14.14
C ILE A 266 -8.97 -7.52 15.51
N ALA A 267 -10.01 -7.93 16.24
CA ALA A 267 -9.86 -8.55 17.58
C ALA A 267 -9.08 -9.87 17.51
N ASP A 268 -9.37 -10.70 16.52
CA ASP A 268 -8.70 -11.99 16.31
C ASP A 268 -7.22 -11.79 15.90
N ALA A 269 -6.93 -10.79 15.07
CA ALA A 269 -5.57 -10.42 14.68
C ALA A 269 -4.76 -9.91 15.89
N HIS A 270 -5.33 -9.02 16.68
CA HIS A 270 -4.69 -8.53 17.91
C HIS A 270 -4.47 -9.66 18.94
N ALA A 271 -5.42 -10.59 19.08
CA ALA A 271 -5.26 -11.77 19.92
C ALA A 271 -4.13 -12.69 19.44
N ALA A 272 -3.82 -12.69 18.15
CA ALA A 272 -2.65 -13.38 17.58
C ALA A 272 -1.36 -12.55 17.63
N GLY A 273 -1.39 -11.33 18.17
CA GLY A 273 -0.23 -10.42 18.25
C GLY A 273 0.07 -9.64 16.97
N LEU A 274 -0.85 -9.64 15.99
CA LEU A 274 -0.68 -8.98 14.70
C LEU A 274 -1.26 -7.56 14.71
N LYS A 275 -0.59 -6.61 14.04
CA LYS A 275 -1.12 -5.31 13.70
C LYS A 275 -2.04 -5.38 12.48
N VAL A 276 -2.96 -4.43 12.35
CA VAL A 276 -3.98 -4.41 11.29
C VAL A 276 -3.94 -3.08 10.54
N HIS A 277 -3.54 -3.12 9.26
CA HIS A 277 -3.46 -1.95 8.37
C HIS A 277 -4.33 -2.19 7.12
N PRO A 278 -5.66 -1.92 7.15
CA PRO A 278 -6.54 -2.15 6.00
C PRO A 278 -6.28 -1.20 4.83
N TRP A 279 -6.57 -1.68 3.63
CA TRP A 279 -6.53 -0.96 2.36
C TRP A 279 -7.84 -1.06 1.61
N THR A 280 -8.22 -0.15 0.70
CA THR A 280 -7.72 1.18 0.50
C THR A 280 -8.86 2.17 0.69
N PHE A 281 -8.62 3.21 1.48
CA PHE A 281 -9.60 4.28 1.67
C PHE A 281 -9.46 5.31 0.55
N ARG A 282 -10.52 5.47 -0.23
CA ARG A 282 -10.64 6.36 -1.40
C ARG A 282 -11.88 7.21 -1.27
N ALA A 283 -11.84 8.45 -1.78
CA ALA A 283 -12.93 9.40 -1.59
C ALA A 283 -14.09 9.20 -2.55
N GLU A 284 -13.85 8.63 -3.72
CA GLU A 284 -14.85 8.44 -4.76
C GLU A 284 -15.92 7.44 -4.32
N ASN A 285 -17.19 7.76 -4.56
CA ASN A 285 -18.35 6.95 -4.18
C ASN A 285 -18.22 5.47 -4.56
N ILE A 286 -17.64 5.17 -5.72
CA ILE A 286 -17.50 3.79 -6.22
C ILE A 286 -16.66 2.93 -5.27
N PHE A 287 -15.72 3.52 -4.52
CA PHE A 287 -14.80 2.82 -3.63
C PHE A 287 -15.22 2.84 -2.15
N LEU A 288 -16.19 3.70 -1.80
CA LEU A 288 -16.66 3.79 -0.42
C LEU A 288 -17.56 2.60 -0.04
N SER A 289 -17.50 2.20 1.22
CA SER A 289 -18.53 1.31 1.77
C SER A 289 -19.90 1.98 1.66
N PRO A 290 -20.98 1.23 1.42
CA PRO A 290 -22.27 1.79 1.02
C PRO A 290 -22.79 2.92 1.93
N ASP A 291 -22.62 2.77 3.25
CA ASP A 291 -23.14 3.72 4.24
C ASP A 291 -22.42 5.09 4.22
N TYR A 292 -21.29 5.19 3.54
CA TYR A 292 -20.49 6.43 3.44
C TYR A 292 -20.61 7.11 2.07
N ARG A 293 -21.37 6.53 1.16
CA ARG A 293 -21.66 7.15 -0.15
C ARG A 293 -22.60 8.32 0.00
N VAL A 294 -22.54 9.24 -0.95
CA VAL A 294 -23.45 10.40 -1.05
C VAL A 294 -24.14 10.38 -2.42
N PRO A 295 -25.28 11.07 -2.60
CA PRO A 295 -25.87 11.24 -3.92
C PRO A 295 -24.87 11.81 -4.92
N GLY A 296 -24.85 11.25 -6.15
CA GLY A 296 -23.95 11.72 -7.21
C GLY A 296 -23.48 10.57 -8.12
N THR A 297 -22.38 10.82 -8.82
CA THR A 297 -21.74 9.88 -9.76
C THR A 297 -20.77 8.95 -9.04
N PRO A 298 -20.26 7.89 -9.70
CA PRO A 298 -19.16 7.07 -9.17
C PRO A 298 -17.93 7.89 -8.76
N ALA A 299 -17.63 9.00 -9.44
CA ALA A 299 -16.49 9.90 -9.17
C ALA A 299 -16.77 10.93 -8.06
N THR A 300 -18.03 11.09 -7.62
CA THR A 300 -18.36 12.03 -6.54
C THR A 300 -17.66 11.60 -5.25
N HIS A 301 -16.99 12.55 -4.60
CA HIS A 301 -16.36 12.29 -3.29
C HIS A 301 -17.44 12.20 -2.21
N GLY A 302 -17.50 11.05 -1.53
CA GLY A 302 -18.38 10.85 -0.40
C GLY A 302 -17.70 11.07 0.95
N ARG A 303 -18.21 10.43 2.01
CA ARG A 303 -17.83 10.66 3.41
C ARG A 303 -16.64 9.77 3.84
N ILE A 304 -15.51 9.85 3.12
CA ILE A 304 -14.31 9.05 3.42
C ILE A 304 -13.78 9.30 4.83
N GLU A 305 -13.84 10.53 5.34
CA GLU A 305 -13.37 10.86 6.69
C GLU A 305 -14.20 10.15 7.77
N ASP A 306 -15.52 10.02 7.55
CA ASP A 306 -16.39 9.25 8.42
C ASP A 306 -16.07 7.77 8.38
N GLU A 307 -15.81 7.21 7.19
CA GLU A 307 -15.40 5.82 7.02
C GLU A 307 -14.08 5.56 7.77
N ILE A 308 -13.07 6.41 7.58
CA ILE A 308 -11.77 6.28 8.27
C ILE A 308 -11.97 6.37 9.80
N ARG A 309 -12.76 7.34 10.29
CA ARG A 309 -13.03 7.46 11.74
C ARG A 309 -13.68 6.21 12.30
N ALA A 310 -14.63 5.60 11.58
CA ALA A 310 -15.24 4.35 12.01
C ALA A 310 -14.22 3.23 12.13
N PHE A 311 -13.31 3.06 11.16
CA PHE A 311 -12.26 2.04 11.22
C PHE A 311 -11.24 2.31 12.33
N ILE A 312 -10.88 3.56 12.60
CA ILE A 312 -10.09 3.93 13.79
C ILE A 312 -10.83 3.50 15.07
N GLY A 313 -12.15 3.73 15.12
CA GLY A 313 -13.01 3.29 16.22
C GLY A 313 -13.09 1.77 16.38
N TYR A 314 -12.91 1.00 15.30
CA TYR A 314 -12.84 -0.47 15.35
C TYR A 314 -11.49 -0.98 15.86
N GLY A 315 -10.46 -0.11 15.93
CA GLY A 315 -9.16 -0.45 16.51
C GLY A 315 -8.07 -0.79 15.50
N VAL A 316 -8.13 -0.30 14.25
CA VAL A 316 -7.04 -0.47 13.28
C VAL A 316 -5.76 0.25 13.76
N ASP A 317 -4.59 -0.29 13.45
CA ASP A 317 -3.28 0.27 13.83
C ASP A 317 -2.72 1.25 12.77
N GLY A 318 -3.24 1.20 11.56
CA GLY A 318 -2.93 2.09 10.44
C GLY A 318 -3.93 1.87 9.33
N PHE A 319 -3.86 2.67 8.26
CA PHE A 319 -4.71 2.50 7.09
C PHE A 319 -4.06 3.10 5.83
N PHE A 320 -4.35 2.50 4.69
CA PHE A 320 -3.90 2.98 3.38
C PHE A 320 -4.94 3.93 2.77
N THR A 321 -4.51 5.08 2.29
CA THR A 321 -5.41 6.05 1.65
C THR A 321 -4.77 6.73 0.44
N ASP A 322 -5.60 6.97 -0.60
CA ASP A 322 -5.22 7.78 -1.76
C ASP A 322 -5.26 9.30 -1.45
N TYR A 323 -5.85 9.68 -0.29
CA TYR A 323 -6.04 11.08 0.14
C TYR A 323 -5.46 11.30 1.54
N PRO A 324 -4.13 11.41 1.71
CA PRO A 324 -3.49 11.52 3.03
C PRO A 324 -4.03 12.67 3.89
N TYR A 325 -4.35 13.84 3.30
CA TYR A 325 -4.91 14.97 4.04
C TYR A 325 -6.26 14.66 4.70
N LYS A 326 -7.13 13.87 4.00
CA LYS A 326 -8.40 13.40 4.59
C LYS A 326 -8.15 12.38 5.70
N GLY A 327 -7.15 11.53 5.54
CA GLY A 327 -6.67 10.63 6.59
C GLY A 327 -6.19 11.39 7.83
N ALA A 328 -5.41 12.46 7.63
CA ALA A 328 -4.91 13.31 8.72
C ALA A 328 -6.07 14.02 9.47
N SER A 329 -7.03 14.57 8.74
CA SER A 329 -8.23 15.17 9.30
C SER A 329 -9.07 14.18 10.12
N ALA A 330 -9.33 12.99 9.57
CA ALA A 330 -10.08 11.94 10.23
C ALA A 330 -9.40 11.45 11.52
N ARG A 331 -8.06 11.22 11.48
CA ARG A 331 -7.26 10.84 12.64
C ARG A 331 -7.31 11.91 13.73
N ALA A 332 -7.11 13.17 13.38
CA ALA A 332 -7.16 14.27 14.35
C ALA A 332 -8.52 14.35 15.04
N SER A 333 -9.61 14.22 14.28
CA SER A 333 -10.98 14.23 14.81
C SER A 333 -11.25 13.03 15.74
N ALA A 334 -10.75 11.83 15.40
CA ALA A 334 -10.89 10.64 16.24
C ALA A 334 -10.13 10.76 17.57
N LEU A 335 -8.92 11.34 17.55
CA LEU A 335 -8.13 11.59 18.77
C LEU A 335 -8.78 12.62 19.66
N ALA A 336 -9.34 13.71 19.12
CA ALA A 336 -10.06 14.72 19.88
C ALA A 336 -11.27 14.11 20.60
N ALA A 337 -12.09 13.34 19.88
CA ALA A 337 -13.24 12.64 20.45
C ALA A 337 -12.88 11.61 21.53
N ALA A 338 -11.71 10.95 21.41
CA ALA A 338 -11.22 10.03 22.44
C ALA A 338 -10.75 10.77 23.70
N ALA A 339 -10.10 11.94 23.56
CA ALA A 339 -9.66 12.77 24.66
C ALA A 339 -10.83 13.37 25.47
N GLU A 340 -11.95 13.67 24.81
CA GLU A 340 -13.18 14.16 25.47
C GLU A 340 -13.83 13.05 26.32
N ARG A 341 -13.97 11.82 25.78
CA ARG A 341 -14.53 10.67 26.50
C ARG A 341 -13.69 10.18 27.70
N GLY A 342 -12.41 10.51 27.73
CA GLY A 342 -11.52 10.16 28.85
C GLY A 342 -11.55 11.15 30.00
N LYS A 343 -12.36 12.23 29.89
CA LYS A 343 -12.55 13.26 30.94
C LYS A 343 -13.81 13.04 31.77
N ASP A 344 -14.70 12.18 31.29
CA ASP A 344 -15.93 11.74 31.99
C ASP A 344 -15.67 10.41 32.73
#